data_0a8d94634d9ad42529bf003c52535ebe
#
_entry.id   0a8d94634d9ad42529bf003c52535ebe
#
_cell.length_a   1.000
_cell.length_b   1.000
_cell.length_c   1.000
_cell.angle_alpha   90.00
_cell.angle_beta   90.00
_cell.angle_gamma   90.00
#
_symmetry.space_group_name_H-M   'P 1'
#
loop_
_entity.id
_entity.type
_entity.pdbx_description
1 polymer ?
#
loop_
_entity_poly.entity_id
_entity_poly.type
_entity_poly.pdbx_seq_one_letter_code
_entity_poly.pdbx_strand_id
1 'polypeptide(L)'
;MDVRDLAAGTIAAADKGRKGECYILSNDEVTLKEMCRMLKEDTGCKGCKFYLPLSFAHLAAKQMEKSAAKKGTKPVLTEFAVYNLERNNTFDCSKAKNELGFAPRPYAETLHDTAAWLKATGKIH
;
A
#
# COMPACT_ATOMS: atom_id res chain seq x y z
N MET A 1 1.66 -3.39 -3.43
CA MET A 1 2.41 -4.22 -4.41
C MET A 1 3.76 -3.57 -4.69
N ASP A 2 4.80 -4.35 -4.86
CA ASP A 2 6.15 -3.87 -5.20
C ASP A 2 6.22 -3.45 -6.68
N VAL A 3 6.92 -2.35 -6.95
CA VAL A 3 7.09 -1.82 -8.32
C VAL A 3 7.86 -2.79 -9.23
N ARG A 4 8.79 -3.57 -8.66
CA ARG A 4 9.56 -4.58 -9.39
C ARG A 4 8.66 -5.72 -9.89
N ASP A 5 7.71 -6.13 -9.06
CA ASP A 5 6.73 -7.18 -9.42
C ASP A 5 5.74 -6.65 -10.46
N LEU A 6 5.33 -5.37 -10.33
CA LEU A 6 4.50 -4.72 -11.35
C LEU A 6 5.19 -4.67 -12.70
N ALA A 7 6.47 -4.28 -12.72
CA ALA A 7 7.27 -4.24 -13.95
C ALA A 7 7.40 -5.64 -14.58
N ALA A 8 7.74 -6.66 -13.78
CA ALA A 8 7.83 -8.05 -14.25
C ALA A 8 6.49 -8.56 -14.80
N GLY A 9 5.39 -8.30 -14.10
CA GLY A 9 4.04 -8.67 -14.55
C GLY A 9 3.61 -7.96 -15.83
N THR A 10 3.99 -6.69 -15.99
CA THR A 10 3.72 -5.92 -17.21
C THR A 10 4.50 -6.48 -18.41
N ILE A 11 5.77 -6.82 -18.24
CA ILE A 11 6.59 -7.46 -19.28
C ILE A 11 5.98 -8.83 -19.65
N ALA A 12 5.64 -9.64 -18.63
CA ALA A 12 5.01 -10.93 -18.88
C ALA A 12 3.67 -10.79 -19.62
N ALA A 13 2.89 -9.75 -19.35
CA ALA A 13 1.65 -9.46 -20.07
C ALA A 13 1.90 -9.07 -21.54
N ALA A 14 2.99 -8.35 -21.82
CA ALA A 14 3.38 -8.03 -23.20
C ALA A 14 3.83 -9.28 -23.98
N ASP A 15 4.55 -10.19 -23.32
CA ASP A 15 5.13 -11.38 -23.96
C ASP A 15 4.14 -12.54 -24.10
N LYS A 16 3.30 -12.77 -23.10
CA LYS A 16 2.43 -13.95 -22.98
C LYS A 16 0.95 -13.63 -22.95
N GLY A 17 0.60 -12.34 -22.77
CA GLY A 17 -0.79 -11.92 -22.65
C GLY A 17 -1.57 -12.14 -23.92
N ARG A 18 -2.86 -12.53 -23.77
CA ARG A 18 -3.76 -12.69 -24.90
C ARG A 18 -4.25 -11.31 -25.37
N LYS A 19 -4.28 -11.11 -26.68
CA LYS A 19 -4.72 -9.85 -27.30
C LYS A 19 -6.15 -9.49 -26.85
N GLY A 20 -6.32 -8.26 -26.36
CA GLY A 20 -7.62 -7.73 -25.91
C GLY A 20 -8.01 -8.13 -24.49
N GLU A 21 -7.19 -8.90 -23.78
CA GLU A 21 -7.46 -9.33 -22.39
C GLU A 21 -6.87 -8.35 -21.37
N CYS A 22 -7.54 -8.25 -20.23
CA CYS A 22 -7.07 -7.48 -19.10
C CYS A 22 -6.55 -8.42 -18.00
N TYR A 23 -5.49 -8.01 -17.32
CA TYR A 23 -4.88 -8.75 -16.21
C TYR A 23 -4.80 -7.85 -14.97
N ILE A 24 -5.31 -8.36 -13.86
CA ILE A 24 -5.16 -7.68 -12.56
C ILE A 24 -3.85 -8.15 -11.95
N LEU A 25 -2.93 -7.21 -11.73
CA LEU A 25 -1.67 -7.45 -11.03
C LEU A 25 -1.83 -6.93 -9.59
N SER A 26 -2.07 -7.81 -8.66
CA SER A 26 -2.24 -7.49 -7.25
C SER A 26 -1.39 -8.42 -6.38
N ASN A 27 -1.13 -8.01 -5.15
CA ASN A 27 -0.52 -8.84 -4.13
C ASN A 27 -1.58 -9.27 -3.12
N ASP A 28 -1.21 -10.18 -2.21
CA ASP A 28 -2.07 -10.61 -1.13
C ASP A 28 -2.46 -9.43 -0.23
N GLU A 29 -3.56 -9.57 0.47
CA GLU A 29 -4.04 -8.53 1.39
C GLU A 29 -3.15 -8.44 2.61
N VAL A 30 -2.88 -7.21 3.05
CA VAL A 30 -2.21 -6.94 4.30
C VAL A 30 -2.96 -5.84 5.05
N THR A 31 -3.30 -6.08 6.29
CA THR A 31 -3.92 -5.07 7.13
C THR A 31 -2.89 -4.02 7.58
N LEU A 32 -3.35 -2.79 7.82
CA LEU A 32 -2.49 -1.73 8.36
C LEU A 32 -1.81 -2.16 9.69
N LYS A 33 -2.51 -2.96 10.49
CA LYS A 33 -1.98 -3.51 11.75
C LYS A 33 -0.82 -4.46 11.50
N GLU A 34 -0.94 -5.36 10.52
CA GLU A 34 0.12 -6.29 10.15
C GLU A 34 1.31 -5.56 9.53
N MET A 35 1.06 -4.57 8.66
CA MET A 35 2.11 -3.73 8.10
C MET A 35 2.91 -3.01 9.18
N CYS A 36 2.24 -2.40 10.17
CA CYS A 36 2.89 -1.77 11.32
C CYS A 36 3.67 -2.76 12.18
N ARG A 37 3.17 -4.01 12.33
CA ARG A 37 3.88 -5.06 13.05
C ARG A 37 5.16 -5.46 12.34
N MET A 38 5.09 -5.74 11.03
CA MET A 38 6.26 -6.10 10.21
C MET A 38 7.33 -5.01 10.25
N LEU A 39 6.94 -3.74 10.10
CA LEU A 39 7.85 -2.60 10.18
C LEU A 39 8.51 -2.48 11.56
N LYS A 40 7.76 -2.74 12.64
CA LYS A 40 8.30 -2.72 13.99
C LYS A 40 9.33 -3.84 14.20
N GLU A 41 9.04 -5.04 13.73
CA GLU A 41 9.93 -6.20 13.82
C GLU A 41 11.23 -5.96 13.04
N ASP A 42 11.14 -5.35 11.87
CA ASP A 42 12.28 -5.11 10.99
C ASP A 42 13.13 -3.90 11.40
N THR A 43 12.50 -2.79 11.79
CA THR A 43 13.22 -1.53 12.06
C THR A 43 13.45 -1.25 13.54
N GLY A 44 12.82 -2.02 14.45
CA GLY A 44 12.85 -1.75 15.90
C GLY A 44 12.09 -0.48 16.30
N CYS A 45 11.32 0.14 15.39
CA CYS A 45 10.56 1.35 15.70
C CYS A 45 9.50 1.09 16.78
N LYS A 46 9.09 2.16 17.50
CA LYS A 46 8.11 2.05 18.59
C LYS A 46 6.71 1.59 18.16
N GLY A 47 6.48 1.43 16.84
CA GLY A 47 5.22 0.99 16.27
C GLY A 47 4.05 1.95 16.52
N CYS A 48 2.95 1.71 15.85
CA CYS A 48 1.70 2.45 16.09
C CYS A 48 1.11 2.03 17.44
N LYS A 49 1.09 2.93 18.41
CA LYS A 49 0.50 2.69 19.74
C LYS A 49 -1.01 2.97 19.80
N PHE A 50 -1.53 3.70 18.82
CA PHE A 50 -2.92 4.14 18.80
C PHE A 50 -3.63 3.67 17.55
N TYR A 51 -4.69 2.90 17.73
CA TYR A 51 -5.68 2.60 16.71
C TYR A 51 -6.88 3.54 16.94
N LEU A 52 -7.06 4.52 16.07
CA LEU A 52 -8.19 5.42 16.14
C LEU A 52 -9.44 4.69 15.64
N PRO A 53 -10.59 4.74 16.38
CA PRO A 53 -11.85 4.26 15.84
C PRO A 53 -12.19 5.00 14.53
N LEU A 54 -12.74 4.29 13.54
CA LEU A 54 -13.04 4.83 12.20
C LEU A 54 -13.87 6.11 12.25
N SER A 55 -14.86 6.18 13.17
CA SER A 55 -15.69 7.38 13.34
C SER A 55 -14.87 8.64 13.69
N PHE A 56 -13.85 8.47 14.53
CA PHE A 56 -12.92 9.56 14.85
C PHE A 56 -11.99 9.90 13.69
N ALA A 57 -11.58 8.90 12.89
CA ALA A 57 -10.74 9.12 11.73
C ALA A 57 -11.46 9.96 10.67
N HIS A 58 -12.75 9.70 10.41
CA HIS A 58 -13.58 10.50 9.51
C HIS A 58 -13.74 11.94 10.01
N LEU A 59 -14.03 12.12 11.30
CA LEU A 59 -14.16 13.47 11.88
C LEU A 59 -12.84 14.25 11.80
N ALA A 60 -11.74 13.60 12.11
CA ALA A 60 -10.40 14.21 12.03
C ALA A 60 -10.04 14.58 10.58
N ALA A 61 -10.27 13.69 9.62
CA ALA A 61 -10.05 13.94 8.20
C ALA A 61 -10.83 15.17 7.71
N LYS A 62 -12.11 15.25 8.04
CA LYS A 62 -12.98 16.39 7.69
C LYS A 62 -12.50 17.72 8.28
N GLN A 63 -12.02 17.71 9.52
CA GLN A 63 -11.44 18.89 10.15
C GLN A 63 -10.09 19.29 9.51
N MET A 64 -9.26 18.30 9.18
CA MET A 64 -7.97 18.54 8.53
C MET A 64 -8.15 19.10 7.12
N GLU A 65 -9.10 18.61 6.33
CA GLU A 65 -9.45 19.14 5.01
C GLU A 65 -9.91 20.60 5.11
N LYS A 66 -10.82 20.92 6.04
CA LYS A 66 -11.30 22.30 6.27
C LYS A 66 -10.17 23.23 6.68
N SER A 67 -9.28 22.78 7.57
CA SER A 67 -8.13 23.57 8.02
C SER A 67 -7.13 23.78 6.89
N ALA A 68 -6.85 22.76 6.10
CA ALA A 68 -5.94 22.80 4.96
C ALA A 68 -6.45 23.74 3.86
N ALA A 69 -7.75 23.70 3.57
CA ALA A 69 -8.40 24.62 2.62
C ALA A 69 -8.28 26.08 3.05
N LYS A 70 -8.43 26.38 4.36
CA LYS A 70 -8.23 27.74 4.89
C LYS A 70 -6.79 28.22 4.83
N LYS A 71 -5.82 27.29 4.97
CA LYS A 71 -4.37 27.62 4.99
C LYS A 71 -3.71 27.50 3.62
N GLY A 72 -4.44 27.06 2.57
CA GLY A 72 -3.87 26.81 1.24
C GLY A 72 -2.83 25.68 1.21
N THR A 73 -2.90 24.74 2.18
CA THR A 73 -1.98 23.61 2.30
C THR A 73 -2.67 22.29 1.91
N LYS A 74 -1.88 21.25 1.60
CA LYS A 74 -2.45 19.91 1.34
C LYS A 74 -2.75 19.22 2.67
N PRO A 75 -3.96 18.63 2.85
CA PRO A 75 -4.29 17.88 4.05
C PRO A 75 -3.46 16.58 4.11
N VAL A 76 -3.00 16.21 5.29
CA VAL A 76 -2.26 14.96 5.52
C VAL A 76 -3.20 13.76 5.46
N LEU A 77 -4.44 13.92 5.93
CA LEU A 77 -5.47 12.89 5.90
C LEU A 77 -6.73 13.50 5.27
N THR A 78 -7.27 12.78 4.27
CA THR A 78 -8.50 13.15 3.58
C THR A 78 -9.62 12.17 3.92
N GLU A 79 -10.87 12.61 3.81
CA GLU A 79 -12.03 11.74 3.97
C GLU A 79 -12.01 10.59 2.94
N PHE A 80 -11.54 10.86 1.73
CA PHE A 80 -11.34 9.86 0.69
C PHE A 80 -10.26 8.83 1.05
N ALA A 81 -9.16 9.25 1.69
CA ALA A 81 -8.12 8.33 2.15
C ALA A 81 -8.66 7.39 3.25
N VAL A 82 -9.42 7.92 4.22
CA VAL A 82 -10.06 7.11 5.27
C VAL A 82 -11.04 6.12 4.65
N TYR A 83 -11.89 6.56 3.72
CA TYR A 83 -12.83 5.70 3.00
C TYR A 83 -12.13 4.55 2.25
N ASN A 84 -11.00 4.82 1.60
CA ASN A 84 -10.22 3.77 0.91
C ASN A 84 -9.56 2.78 1.89
N LEU A 85 -9.14 3.24 3.07
CA LEU A 85 -8.57 2.36 4.10
C LEU A 85 -9.65 1.48 4.77
N GLU A 86 -10.90 1.92 4.78
CA GLU A 86 -12.03 1.17 5.34
C GLU A 86 -12.50 0.05 4.40
N ARG A 87 -12.33 0.24 3.09
CA ARG A 87 -12.78 -0.74 2.10
C ARG A 87 -11.88 -1.95 2.06
N ASN A 88 -12.51 -3.12 2.05
CA ASN A 88 -11.84 -4.37 1.75
C ASN A 88 -11.62 -4.44 0.23
N ASN A 89 -10.44 -4.04 -0.23
CA ASN A 89 -10.06 -4.02 -1.65
C ASN A 89 -9.37 -5.33 -2.03
N THR A 90 -10.11 -6.45 -1.96
CA THR A 90 -9.66 -7.76 -2.45
C THR A 90 -9.73 -7.80 -3.96
N PHE A 91 -8.61 -8.12 -4.61
CA PHE A 91 -8.55 -8.29 -6.05
C PHE A 91 -8.10 -9.69 -6.41
N ASP A 92 -8.88 -10.36 -7.25
CA ASP A 92 -8.50 -11.67 -7.78
C ASP A 92 -7.46 -11.53 -8.90
N CYS A 93 -6.24 -11.98 -8.64
CA CYS A 93 -5.14 -12.02 -9.59
C CYS A 93 -4.87 -13.43 -10.15
N SER A 94 -5.78 -14.40 -9.93
CA SER A 94 -5.61 -15.79 -10.36
C SER A 94 -5.35 -15.92 -11.86
N LYS A 95 -6.00 -15.10 -12.69
CA LYS A 95 -5.77 -15.08 -14.13
C LYS A 95 -4.32 -14.70 -14.46
N ALA A 96 -3.78 -13.66 -13.82
CA ALA A 96 -2.39 -13.25 -14.02
C ALA A 96 -1.41 -14.31 -13.52
N LYS A 97 -1.68 -14.93 -12.38
CA LYS A 97 -0.87 -16.05 -11.85
C LYS A 97 -0.83 -17.22 -12.82
N ASN A 98 -1.98 -17.64 -13.37
CA ASN A 98 -2.10 -18.82 -14.22
C ASN A 98 -1.58 -18.59 -15.65
N GLU A 99 -1.89 -17.45 -16.26
CA GLU A 99 -1.57 -17.21 -17.68
C GLU A 99 -0.21 -16.54 -17.89
N LEU A 100 0.21 -15.66 -16.97
CA LEU A 100 1.46 -14.91 -17.09
C LEU A 100 2.59 -15.49 -16.22
N GLY A 101 2.27 -16.36 -15.27
CA GLY A 101 3.21 -16.79 -14.23
C GLY A 101 3.53 -15.69 -13.22
N PHE A 102 2.58 -14.77 -13.00
CA PHE A 102 2.77 -13.67 -12.06
C PHE A 102 2.88 -14.18 -10.61
N ALA A 103 4.01 -13.91 -9.97
CA ALA A 103 4.30 -14.32 -8.60
C ALA A 103 4.86 -13.12 -7.82
N PRO A 104 4.00 -12.32 -7.19
CA PRO A 104 4.45 -11.16 -6.41
C PRO A 104 5.20 -11.62 -5.15
N ARG A 105 6.22 -10.85 -4.74
CA ARG A 105 6.98 -11.10 -3.52
C ARG A 105 6.16 -10.84 -2.26
N PRO A 106 6.52 -11.45 -1.13
CA PRO A 106 5.88 -11.18 0.15
C PRO A 106 6.00 -9.70 0.55
N TYR A 107 4.96 -9.17 1.19
CA TYR A 107 4.97 -7.78 1.68
C TYR A 107 6.12 -7.48 2.64
N ALA A 108 6.54 -8.45 3.45
CA ALA A 108 7.65 -8.29 4.38
C ALA A 108 8.95 -7.88 3.67
N GLU A 109 9.25 -8.51 2.54
CA GLU A 109 10.43 -8.18 1.72
C GLU A 109 10.34 -6.74 1.17
N THR A 110 9.20 -6.36 0.61
CA THR A 110 8.97 -5.00 0.10
C THR A 110 9.13 -3.94 1.20
N LEU A 111 8.58 -4.21 2.39
CA LEU A 111 8.69 -3.29 3.52
C LEU A 111 10.12 -3.18 4.04
N HIS A 112 10.83 -4.31 4.13
CA HIS A 112 12.24 -4.36 4.51
C HIS A 112 13.09 -3.51 3.57
N ASP A 113 13.00 -3.76 2.27
CA ASP A 113 13.76 -3.02 1.25
C ASP A 113 13.45 -1.53 1.27
N THR A 114 12.17 -1.18 1.45
CA THR A 114 11.74 0.22 1.55
C THR A 114 12.32 0.91 2.78
N ALA A 115 12.30 0.23 3.95
CA ALA A 115 12.86 0.75 5.18
C ALA A 115 14.39 0.90 5.08
N ALA A 116 15.06 -0.08 4.49
CA ALA A 116 16.50 -0.02 4.25
C ALA A 116 16.87 1.16 3.33
N TRP A 117 16.13 1.36 2.25
CA TRP A 117 16.33 2.50 1.35
C TRP A 117 16.08 3.84 2.03
N LEU A 118 15.04 3.96 2.84
CA LEU A 118 14.75 5.20 3.60
C LEU A 118 15.86 5.53 4.59
N LYS A 119 16.43 4.51 5.27
CA LYS A 119 17.60 4.67 6.15
C LYS A 119 18.83 5.11 5.35
N ALA A 120 19.13 4.42 4.24
CA ALA A 120 20.29 4.73 3.40
C ALA A 120 20.24 6.14 2.81
N THR A 121 19.03 6.66 2.53
CA THR A 121 18.84 8.03 2.02
C THR A 121 18.70 9.10 3.11
N GLY A 122 18.85 8.73 4.40
CA GLY A 122 18.74 9.65 5.53
C GLY A 122 17.35 10.23 5.76
N LYS A 123 16.30 9.62 5.22
CA LYS A 123 14.91 10.07 5.38
C LYS A 123 14.29 9.61 6.70
N ILE A 124 14.84 8.56 7.29
CA ILE A 124 14.49 8.04 8.63
C ILE A 124 15.78 7.66 9.38
N HIS A 125 15.73 7.72 10.71
CA HIS A 125 16.83 7.40 11.62
C HIS A 125 16.53 6.14 12.43
#